data_974b19c8db0b4eec1843337cf8c30098
#
_entry.id   974b19c8db0b4eec1843337cf8c30098
#
_cell.length_a   1.000
_cell.length_b   1.000
_cell.length_c   1.000
_cell.angle_alpha   90.00
_cell.angle_beta   90.00
_cell.angle_gamma   90.00
#
_symmetry.space_group_name_H-M   'P 1'
#
loop_
_entity.id
_entity.type
_entity.pdbx_description
1 polymer ?
#
loop_
_entity_poly.entity_id
_entity_poly.type
_entity_poly.pdbx_seq_one_letter_code
_entity_poly.pdbx_strand_id
1 'polypeptide(L)'
;MPSNTKFIFATILLMLISSVFFKVNAQSLLENEISVHTDKKPLGSVLDLVEEKGNFRFAYYGKLAIKDSVVSIHGDNTTIKGALDQLLGSKYEYKESPGYIIVRYAPLELALVLERNTVMSDGQQIVSGYIVDTKTNNRVENVSVLEKNALVSTLTNREGYFELRLKNAPQAIELTAVKENYKTVTTVFLSEIKIQMGDKKNKTDYIDGDFSAIERSGIGRFFISSKQKIQALNLGGFISKVPLQASLIPSISTRGMLNTQIVNNFSLNILGGYNAGVRGLEMAGLYNINRMNVDALQMAGIFNTVGGSVNGVQLAGIYNNVFGNLRGLQVSGIHNSVKGSQVGLQMGGIYNNVYKDSKGVQVAGIGNTVKGSQNGLQFSGIYNIGRDTVRGAQITGLFNYAKELNGVQFGLVNITDSPSGYSFGLLNFKKGGYKKISITSNEISDINLSVKTGDHKMYTILMAGRSDRNDEEKLFSFGIGLGKNIPLGKRFTFNPEFSTQYLYLGNWDVYNSLSKFDSSFSFQLCKGVALSAGPSFNLYWSEKQDQNGNANTSTFVQDRTKRYRVISNNSKDILGWIGWSFGLTLF
;
A
#
# COMPACT_ATOMS: atom_id res chain seq x y z
N MET A 1 -35.95 45.36 -16.17
CA MET A 1 -35.49 44.00 -15.85
C MET A 1 -35.37 43.83 -14.34
N PRO A 2 -36.35 43.23 -13.67
CA PRO A 2 -36.10 42.26 -12.64
C PRO A 2 -37.30 41.30 -12.46
N SER A 3 -37.48 40.30 -13.31
CA SER A 3 -38.51 39.28 -13.05
C SER A 3 -37.96 37.84 -13.03
N ASN A 4 -36.80 37.62 -13.60
CA ASN A 4 -36.23 36.27 -13.72
C ASN A 4 -35.57 35.73 -12.43
N THR A 5 -35.09 36.59 -11.54
CA THR A 5 -34.46 36.16 -10.27
C THR A 5 -35.49 35.61 -9.26
N LYS A 6 -36.70 36.14 -9.25
CA LYS A 6 -37.77 35.61 -8.37
C LYS A 6 -38.29 34.22 -8.81
N PHE A 7 -38.28 33.98 -10.13
CA PHE A 7 -38.69 32.66 -10.68
C PHE A 7 -37.65 31.59 -10.42
N ILE A 8 -36.35 31.92 -10.53
CA ILE A 8 -35.25 30.99 -10.22
C ILE A 8 -35.23 30.68 -8.72
N PHE A 9 -35.46 31.66 -7.84
CA PHE A 9 -35.54 31.42 -6.40
C PHE A 9 -36.74 30.56 -5.99
N ALA A 10 -37.91 30.76 -6.63
CA ALA A 10 -39.11 29.95 -6.42
C ALA A 10 -38.93 28.51 -6.90
N THR A 11 -38.23 28.29 -8.04
CA THR A 11 -37.94 26.93 -8.55
C THR A 11 -36.92 26.19 -7.69
N ILE A 12 -35.89 26.87 -7.19
CA ILE A 12 -34.92 26.29 -6.25
C ILE A 12 -35.57 25.98 -4.91
N LEU A 13 -36.45 26.86 -4.42
CA LEU A 13 -37.21 26.62 -3.19
C LEU A 13 -38.21 25.47 -3.35
N LEU A 14 -38.85 25.33 -4.51
CA LEU A 14 -39.74 24.20 -4.82
C LEU A 14 -38.99 22.87 -4.95
N MET A 15 -37.76 22.86 -5.54
CA MET A 15 -36.88 21.70 -5.57
C MET A 15 -36.35 21.32 -4.16
N LEU A 16 -36.07 22.30 -3.32
CA LEU A 16 -35.67 22.06 -1.91
C LEU A 16 -36.85 21.53 -1.08
N ILE A 17 -38.08 21.95 -1.34
CA ILE A 17 -39.27 21.46 -0.64
C ILE A 17 -39.67 20.06 -1.14
N SER A 18 -39.49 19.73 -2.42
CA SER A 18 -39.75 18.38 -2.93
C SER A 18 -38.75 17.33 -2.43
N SER A 19 -37.54 17.71 -2.03
CA SER A 19 -36.54 16.80 -1.45
C SER A 19 -36.82 16.43 0.03
N VAL A 20 -37.75 17.12 0.69
CA VAL A 20 -38.08 16.87 2.11
C VAL A 20 -39.16 15.80 2.32
N PHE A 21 -39.87 15.36 1.26
CA PHE A 21 -41.00 14.44 1.39
C PHE A 21 -40.72 12.97 1.01
N PHE A 22 -39.50 12.59 0.67
CA PHE A 22 -39.17 11.17 0.61
C PHE A 22 -38.88 10.62 2.02
N LYS A 23 -39.93 10.21 2.72
CA LYS A 23 -39.80 9.22 3.80
C LYS A 23 -39.34 7.91 3.16
N VAL A 24 -38.04 7.68 3.08
CA VAL A 24 -37.49 6.34 2.89
C VAL A 24 -37.76 5.60 4.19
N ASN A 25 -38.80 4.81 4.22
CA ASN A 25 -38.93 3.75 5.23
C ASN A 25 -37.71 2.84 4.97
N ALA A 26 -36.74 2.87 5.85
CA ALA A 26 -35.65 1.89 5.86
C ALA A 26 -36.29 0.56 6.27
N GLN A 27 -36.72 -0.22 5.28
CA GLN A 27 -37.15 -1.58 5.48
C GLN A 27 -35.96 -2.37 5.99
N SER A 28 -36.15 -3.15 7.07
CA SER A 28 -35.10 -4.01 7.61
C SER A 28 -34.61 -4.96 6.53
N LEU A 29 -33.30 -4.98 6.28
CA LEU A 29 -32.70 -5.90 5.28
C LEU A 29 -32.97 -7.36 5.67
N LEU A 30 -32.93 -7.68 6.95
CA LEU A 30 -33.16 -9.03 7.46
C LEU A 30 -34.62 -9.52 7.25
N GLU A 31 -35.57 -8.61 7.16
CA GLU A 31 -36.99 -8.92 6.91
C GLU A 31 -37.33 -8.94 5.40
N ASN A 32 -36.40 -8.60 4.52
CA ASN A 32 -36.62 -8.71 3.08
C ASN A 32 -36.73 -10.18 2.68
N GLU A 33 -37.71 -10.48 1.83
CA GLU A 33 -37.93 -11.83 1.29
C GLU A 33 -37.03 -12.11 0.11
N ILE A 34 -36.46 -13.30 0.10
CA ILE A 34 -35.65 -13.83 -1.02
C ILE A 34 -36.06 -15.26 -1.33
N SER A 35 -35.91 -15.67 -2.57
CA SER A 35 -36.10 -17.06 -2.98
C SER A 35 -34.75 -17.67 -3.35
N VAL A 36 -34.32 -18.68 -2.57
CA VAL A 36 -33.03 -19.35 -2.73
C VAL A 36 -33.22 -20.85 -2.76
N HIS A 37 -32.76 -21.49 -3.84
CA HIS A 37 -32.81 -22.93 -4.04
C HIS A 37 -31.42 -23.43 -4.40
N THR A 38 -30.82 -24.21 -3.56
CA THR A 38 -29.52 -24.85 -3.84
C THR A 38 -29.44 -26.20 -3.14
N ASP A 39 -28.87 -27.17 -3.85
CA ASP A 39 -28.58 -28.51 -3.34
C ASP A 39 -27.08 -28.73 -3.25
N LYS A 40 -26.62 -29.24 -2.08
CA LYS A 40 -25.26 -29.71 -1.84
C LYS A 40 -24.17 -28.77 -2.37
N LYS A 41 -24.26 -27.49 -2.03
CA LYS A 41 -23.23 -26.49 -2.36
C LYS A 41 -22.45 -26.09 -1.11
N PRO A 42 -21.17 -25.64 -1.27
CA PRO A 42 -20.41 -25.05 -0.17
C PRO A 42 -21.15 -23.84 0.41
N LEU A 43 -21.23 -23.72 1.72
CA LEU A 43 -21.91 -22.65 2.42
C LEU A 43 -21.46 -21.26 1.95
N GLY A 44 -20.17 -21.08 1.67
CA GLY A 44 -19.66 -19.82 1.13
C GLY A 44 -20.35 -19.39 -0.15
N SER A 45 -20.49 -20.31 -1.12
CA SER A 45 -21.17 -20.03 -2.40
C SER A 45 -22.67 -19.78 -2.24
N VAL A 46 -23.30 -20.38 -1.24
CA VAL A 46 -24.72 -20.13 -0.93
C VAL A 46 -24.90 -18.77 -0.29
N LEU A 47 -23.99 -18.34 0.57
CA LEU A 47 -23.98 -17.00 1.16
C LEU A 47 -23.75 -15.93 0.09
N ASP A 48 -22.83 -16.15 -0.86
CA ASP A 48 -22.62 -15.23 -1.99
C ASP A 48 -23.92 -15.06 -2.83
N LEU A 49 -24.68 -16.13 -3.02
CA LEU A 49 -25.99 -16.08 -3.70
C LEU A 49 -27.05 -15.30 -2.89
N VAL A 50 -27.02 -15.43 -1.57
CA VAL A 50 -27.92 -14.66 -0.67
C VAL A 50 -27.55 -13.17 -0.70
N GLU A 51 -26.25 -12.81 -0.75
CA GLU A 51 -25.78 -11.43 -0.95
C GLU A 51 -26.31 -10.82 -2.25
N GLU A 52 -26.17 -11.58 -3.35
CA GLU A 52 -26.58 -11.12 -4.69
C GLU A 52 -28.10 -10.88 -4.74
N LYS A 53 -28.89 -11.84 -4.25
CA LYS A 53 -30.37 -11.76 -4.28
C LYS A 53 -30.92 -10.72 -3.31
N GLY A 54 -30.26 -10.53 -2.15
CA GLY A 54 -30.67 -9.56 -1.15
C GLY A 54 -30.14 -8.14 -1.39
N ASN A 55 -29.26 -7.95 -2.39
CA ASN A 55 -28.58 -6.69 -2.71
C ASN A 55 -27.88 -6.03 -1.51
N PHE A 56 -27.09 -6.83 -0.78
CA PHE A 56 -26.27 -6.39 0.35
C PHE A 56 -24.94 -7.16 0.36
N ARG A 57 -24.07 -6.88 1.34
CA ARG A 57 -22.82 -7.61 1.57
C ARG A 57 -22.78 -8.18 2.98
N PHE A 58 -22.18 -9.36 3.16
CA PHE A 58 -21.87 -9.86 4.49
C PHE A 58 -20.57 -9.28 5.03
N ALA A 59 -20.60 -8.91 6.31
CA ALA A 59 -19.41 -8.61 7.09
C ALA A 59 -19.30 -9.65 8.21
N TYR A 60 -18.18 -10.37 8.28
CA TYR A 60 -17.99 -11.42 9.27
C TYR A 60 -17.14 -10.91 10.43
N TYR A 61 -17.65 -11.06 11.65
CA TYR A 61 -16.87 -10.81 12.83
C TYR A 61 -16.09 -12.08 13.21
N GLY A 62 -14.84 -12.17 12.76
CA GLY A 62 -14.00 -13.35 12.86
C GLY A 62 -14.05 -14.26 11.61
N LYS A 63 -13.39 -15.41 11.68
CA LYS A 63 -13.45 -16.39 10.59
C LYS A 63 -14.75 -17.21 10.69
N LEU A 64 -15.49 -17.28 9.60
CA LEU A 64 -16.60 -18.22 9.47
C LEU A 64 -16.02 -19.66 9.34
N ALA A 65 -15.95 -20.37 10.46
CA ALA A 65 -15.28 -21.69 10.54
C ALA A 65 -15.95 -22.78 9.68
N ILE A 66 -17.20 -22.55 9.24
CA ILE A 66 -18.00 -23.52 8.48
C ILE A 66 -18.19 -23.16 7.00
N LYS A 67 -17.38 -22.23 6.46
CA LYS A 67 -17.54 -21.73 5.09
C LYS A 67 -17.49 -22.83 4.02
N ASP A 68 -16.73 -23.89 4.27
CA ASP A 68 -16.56 -25.03 3.34
C ASP A 68 -17.55 -26.15 3.58
N SER A 69 -18.45 -26.05 4.58
CA SER A 69 -19.49 -27.06 4.81
C SER A 69 -20.50 -27.08 3.68
N VAL A 70 -20.94 -28.28 3.30
CA VAL A 70 -21.93 -28.49 2.23
C VAL A 70 -23.33 -28.34 2.83
N VAL A 71 -24.11 -27.44 2.24
CA VAL A 71 -25.48 -27.12 2.70
C VAL A 71 -26.47 -27.19 1.54
N SER A 72 -27.73 -27.41 1.88
CA SER A 72 -28.87 -27.30 0.95
C SER A 72 -29.90 -26.37 1.57
N ILE A 73 -30.47 -25.49 0.76
CA ILE A 73 -31.56 -24.60 1.15
C ILE A 73 -32.62 -24.55 0.06
N HIS A 74 -33.89 -24.71 0.48
CA HIS A 74 -35.06 -24.57 -0.36
C HIS A 74 -36.02 -23.57 0.30
N GLY A 75 -35.91 -22.32 -0.06
CA GLY A 75 -36.75 -21.24 0.50
C GLY A 75 -37.44 -20.44 -0.60
N ASP A 76 -38.76 -20.56 -0.69
CA ASP A 76 -39.61 -19.67 -1.45
C ASP A 76 -40.11 -18.55 -0.53
N ASN A 77 -39.87 -17.27 -0.91
CA ASN A 77 -40.30 -16.09 -0.19
C ASN A 77 -39.91 -16.15 1.31
N THR A 78 -38.70 -16.61 1.58
CA THR A 78 -38.17 -16.67 2.93
C THR A 78 -37.43 -15.36 3.27
N THR A 79 -37.59 -14.86 4.50
CA THR A 79 -36.83 -13.68 4.91
C THR A 79 -35.33 -13.98 4.91
N ILE A 80 -34.49 -12.98 4.66
CA ILE A 80 -33.03 -13.14 4.71
C ILE A 80 -32.62 -13.71 6.07
N LYS A 81 -33.23 -13.26 7.16
CA LYS A 81 -33.01 -13.82 8.51
C LYS A 81 -33.36 -15.30 8.57
N GLY A 82 -34.51 -15.70 8.04
CA GLY A 82 -34.95 -17.11 8.01
C GLY A 82 -33.99 -17.99 7.22
N ALA A 83 -33.52 -17.50 6.07
CA ALA A 83 -32.51 -18.21 5.27
C ALA A 83 -31.19 -18.37 6.03
N LEU A 84 -30.72 -17.32 6.71
CA LEU A 84 -29.50 -17.36 7.52
C LEU A 84 -29.63 -18.29 8.73
N ASP A 85 -30.77 -18.25 9.43
CA ASP A 85 -31.03 -19.16 10.56
C ASP A 85 -31.02 -20.63 10.13
N GLN A 86 -31.53 -20.93 8.93
CA GLN A 86 -31.48 -22.27 8.35
C GLN A 86 -30.06 -22.69 7.97
N LEU A 87 -29.24 -21.78 7.39
CA LEU A 87 -27.88 -22.06 6.92
C LEU A 87 -26.85 -22.09 8.04
N LEU A 88 -26.94 -21.20 9.02
CA LEU A 88 -25.93 -20.97 10.05
C LEU A 88 -26.37 -21.48 11.44
N GLY A 89 -27.68 -21.63 11.66
CA GLY A 89 -28.27 -22.07 12.92
C GLY A 89 -28.23 -21.00 14.01
N SER A 90 -28.76 -21.36 15.20
CA SER A 90 -28.98 -20.45 16.33
C SER A 90 -27.71 -19.94 17.02
N LYS A 91 -26.54 -20.39 16.59
CA LYS A 91 -25.25 -19.98 17.19
C LYS A 91 -24.70 -18.65 16.62
N TYR A 92 -25.39 -18.08 15.64
CA TYR A 92 -24.99 -16.83 15.01
C TYR A 92 -25.97 -15.72 15.31
N GLU A 93 -25.46 -14.50 15.39
CA GLU A 93 -26.24 -13.27 15.54
C GLU A 93 -26.04 -12.41 14.31
N TYR A 94 -27.12 -11.81 13.82
CA TYR A 94 -27.13 -10.94 12.64
C TYR A 94 -27.43 -9.52 13.06
N LYS A 95 -26.69 -8.55 12.52
CA LYS A 95 -26.92 -7.14 12.75
C LYS A 95 -26.89 -6.39 11.42
N GLU A 96 -27.88 -5.55 11.20
CA GLU A 96 -27.98 -4.74 10.01
C GLU A 96 -27.14 -3.49 10.08
N SER A 97 -26.59 -3.12 8.95
CA SER A 97 -25.96 -1.85 8.68
C SER A 97 -26.29 -1.44 7.24
N PRO A 98 -26.28 -0.15 6.87
CA PRO A 98 -26.59 0.25 5.52
C PRO A 98 -25.75 -0.48 4.47
N GLY A 99 -26.40 -1.36 3.67
CA GLY A 99 -25.76 -2.18 2.64
C GLY A 99 -25.02 -3.43 3.15
N TYR A 100 -25.06 -3.73 4.46
CA TYR A 100 -24.35 -4.89 5.04
C TYR A 100 -25.19 -5.63 6.09
N ILE A 101 -24.98 -6.94 6.15
CA ILE A 101 -25.41 -7.78 7.27
C ILE A 101 -24.16 -8.33 7.97
N ILE A 102 -23.99 -7.98 9.23
CA ILE A 102 -22.90 -8.45 10.08
C ILE A 102 -23.29 -9.79 10.68
N VAL A 103 -22.48 -10.81 10.41
CA VAL A 103 -22.65 -12.14 10.99
C VAL A 103 -21.61 -12.36 12.09
N ARG A 104 -22.08 -12.65 13.30
CA ARG A 104 -21.25 -12.87 14.49
C ARG A 104 -21.54 -14.23 15.11
N TYR A 105 -20.49 -14.99 15.42
CA TYR A 105 -20.63 -16.23 16.20
C TYR A 105 -20.91 -15.90 17.67
N ALA A 106 -22.08 -16.30 18.18
CA ALA A 106 -22.57 -16.00 19.52
C ALA A 106 -23.40 -17.17 20.09
N PRO A 107 -22.76 -18.28 20.46
CA PRO A 107 -23.46 -19.51 20.92
C PRO A 107 -24.00 -19.38 22.35
N LEU A 108 -23.58 -18.36 23.11
CA LEU A 108 -23.94 -18.12 24.50
C LEU A 108 -24.90 -16.93 24.64
N GLU A 109 -25.68 -16.90 25.69
CA GLU A 109 -26.67 -15.85 25.95
C GLU A 109 -26.43 -15.18 27.32
N LEU A 110 -26.57 -13.85 27.34
CA LEU A 110 -26.46 -13.03 28.55
C LEU A 110 -27.83 -12.66 29.07
N ALA A 111 -27.92 -12.48 30.38
CA ALA A 111 -29.01 -11.74 31.03
C ALA A 111 -28.46 -10.56 31.81
N LEU A 112 -29.11 -9.40 31.67
CA LEU A 112 -28.79 -8.21 32.41
C LEU A 112 -29.77 -8.09 33.61
N VAL A 113 -29.23 -8.14 34.84
CA VAL A 113 -29.99 -8.05 36.09
C VAL A 113 -29.65 -6.72 36.74
N LEU A 114 -30.64 -5.81 36.80
CA LEU A 114 -30.46 -4.54 37.50
C LEU A 114 -30.53 -4.74 39.01
N GLU A 115 -29.63 -4.05 39.71
CA GLU A 115 -29.64 -3.99 41.17
C GLU A 115 -30.06 -2.59 41.63
N ARG A 116 -29.59 -1.54 40.99
CA ARG A 116 -29.85 -0.16 41.40
C ARG A 116 -30.09 0.74 40.18
N ASN A 117 -31.11 1.60 40.31
CA ASN A 117 -31.37 2.72 39.43
C ASN A 117 -31.78 3.92 40.34
N THR A 118 -30.83 4.82 40.64
CA THR A 118 -31.03 5.91 41.58
C THR A 118 -30.58 7.22 40.97
N VAL A 119 -31.44 8.24 41.04
CA VAL A 119 -31.11 9.62 40.68
C VAL A 119 -30.49 10.31 41.89
N MET A 120 -29.31 10.90 41.74
CA MET A 120 -28.63 11.67 42.78
C MET A 120 -29.14 13.12 42.84
N SER A 121 -28.90 13.79 43.95
CA SER A 121 -29.29 15.19 44.16
C SER A 121 -28.64 16.20 43.21
N ASP A 122 -27.53 15.83 42.57
CA ASP A 122 -26.80 16.62 41.55
C ASP A 122 -27.29 16.37 40.11
N GLY A 123 -28.41 15.64 39.95
CA GLY A 123 -28.97 15.29 38.65
C GLY A 123 -28.23 14.16 37.91
N GLN A 124 -27.25 13.54 38.54
CA GLN A 124 -26.64 12.33 38.01
C GLN A 124 -27.49 11.10 38.31
N GLN A 125 -27.58 10.16 37.40
CA GLN A 125 -28.24 8.88 37.58
C GLN A 125 -27.21 7.76 37.63
N ILE A 126 -27.24 6.94 38.65
CA ILE A 126 -26.41 5.74 38.78
C ILE A 126 -27.27 4.52 38.46
N VAL A 127 -26.83 3.76 37.48
CA VAL A 127 -27.43 2.48 37.09
C VAL A 127 -26.40 1.38 37.31
N SER A 128 -26.75 0.39 38.13
CA SER A 128 -25.85 -0.72 38.40
C SER A 128 -26.58 -2.06 38.42
N GLY A 129 -25.82 -3.15 38.27
CA GLY A 129 -26.36 -4.49 38.27
C GLY A 129 -25.32 -5.55 37.93
N TYR A 130 -25.79 -6.70 37.54
CA TYR A 130 -24.97 -7.87 37.20
C TYR A 130 -25.30 -8.39 35.80
N ILE A 131 -24.29 -8.95 35.13
CA ILE A 131 -24.46 -9.72 33.93
C ILE A 131 -24.21 -11.18 34.24
N VAL A 132 -25.16 -12.03 33.84
CA VAL A 132 -25.10 -13.47 34.06
C VAL A 132 -25.24 -14.23 32.72
N ASP A 133 -24.61 -15.38 32.65
CA ASP A 133 -24.80 -16.36 31.56
C ASP A 133 -26.11 -17.11 31.83
N THR A 134 -27.03 -17.11 30.88
CA THR A 134 -28.39 -17.69 31.08
C THR A 134 -28.40 -19.21 31.25
N LYS A 135 -27.36 -19.91 30.72
CA LYS A 135 -27.26 -21.37 30.78
C LYS A 135 -26.63 -21.85 32.08
N THR A 136 -25.58 -21.15 32.53
CA THR A 136 -24.78 -21.56 33.68
C THR A 136 -25.19 -20.80 34.96
N ASN A 137 -25.92 -19.72 34.82
CA ASN A 137 -26.27 -18.76 35.87
C ASN A 137 -25.03 -18.13 36.56
N ASN A 138 -23.86 -18.25 35.91
CA ASN A 138 -22.62 -17.68 36.41
C ASN A 138 -22.53 -16.19 36.04
N ARG A 139 -21.96 -15.40 36.94
CA ARG A 139 -21.66 -14.01 36.68
C ARG A 139 -20.52 -13.88 35.68
N VAL A 140 -20.64 -12.95 34.71
CA VAL A 140 -19.74 -12.84 33.57
C VAL A 140 -18.93 -11.55 33.67
N GLU A 141 -17.63 -11.69 33.84
CA GLU A 141 -16.69 -10.56 33.84
C GLU A 141 -16.41 -10.04 32.41
N ASN A 142 -15.88 -8.82 32.31
CA ASN A 142 -15.46 -8.20 31.06
C ASN A 142 -16.57 -8.14 29.98
N VAL A 143 -17.82 -7.98 30.39
CA VAL A 143 -18.95 -7.65 29.52
C VAL A 143 -19.03 -6.13 29.38
N SER A 144 -19.09 -5.65 28.15
CA SER A 144 -19.34 -4.23 27.88
C SER A 144 -20.80 -3.91 28.09
N VAL A 145 -21.11 -3.03 29.03
CA VAL A 145 -22.44 -2.46 29.24
C VAL A 145 -22.45 -1.02 28.76
N LEU A 146 -23.35 -0.73 27.84
CA LEU A 146 -23.41 0.53 27.08
C LEU A 146 -24.81 1.15 27.22
N GLU A 147 -24.87 2.46 27.47
CA GLU A 147 -26.04 3.30 27.21
C GLU A 147 -25.77 4.12 25.93
N LYS A 148 -26.59 3.89 24.89
CA LYS A 148 -26.31 4.42 23.53
C LYS A 148 -26.54 5.93 23.39
N ASN A 149 -27.56 6.47 24.07
CA ASN A 149 -27.95 7.88 23.90
C ASN A 149 -26.99 8.81 24.63
N ALA A 150 -26.60 8.44 25.87
CA ALA A 150 -25.60 9.18 26.63
C ALA A 150 -24.15 8.92 26.18
N LEU A 151 -23.94 7.90 25.36
CA LEU A 151 -22.60 7.44 24.92
C LEU A 151 -21.67 7.15 26.11
N VAL A 152 -22.21 6.43 27.10
CA VAL A 152 -21.48 5.99 28.30
C VAL A 152 -21.42 4.49 28.34
N SER A 153 -20.25 3.93 28.70
CA SER A 153 -20.07 2.49 28.83
C SER A 153 -19.15 2.14 29.99
N THR A 154 -19.29 0.91 30.46
CA THR A 154 -18.45 0.30 31.49
C THR A 154 -18.19 -1.17 31.16
N LEU A 155 -17.23 -1.79 31.85
CA LEU A 155 -17.00 -3.24 31.82
C LEU A 155 -17.41 -3.85 33.16
N THR A 156 -18.03 -5.04 33.12
CA THR A 156 -18.27 -5.78 34.35
C THR A 156 -16.94 -6.22 34.97
N ASN A 157 -16.87 -6.18 36.29
CA ASN A 157 -15.74 -6.67 37.08
C ASN A 157 -15.74 -8.21 37.17
N ARG A 158 -14.84 -8.79 37.97
CA ARG A 158 -14.74 -10.25 38.16
C ARG A 158 -16.02 -10.88 38.73
N GLU A 159 -16.77 -10.13 39.53
CA GLU A 159 -18.04 -10.54 40.08
C GLU A 159 -19.22 -10.29 39.11
N GLY A 160 -18.94 -9.93 37.84
CA GLY A 160 -19.97 -9.64 36.86
C GLY A 160 -20.75 -8.34 37.11
N TYR A 161 -20.31 -7.53 38.06
CA TYR A 161 -20.97 -6.28 38.46
C TYR A 161 -20.55 -5.13 37.54
N PHE A 162 -21.53 -4.26 37.22
CA PHE A 162 -21.31 -3.00 36.49
C PHE A 162 -21.94 -1.82 37.17
N GLU A 163 -21.37 -0.62 36.98
CA GLU A 163 -21.95 0.66 37.40
C GLU A 163 -21.76 1.67 36.25
N LEU A 164 -22.84 2.34 35.86
CA LEU A 164 -22.89 3.42 34.91
C LEU A 164 -23.38 4.69 35.56
N ARG A 165 -22.70 5.81 35.32
CA ARG A 165 -23.10 7.16 35.78
C ARG A 165 -23.51 7.97 34.57
N LEU A 166 -24.78 8.33 34.52
CA LEU A 166 -25.41 9.08 33.44
C LEU A 166 -25.63 10.53 33.90
N LYS A 167 -25.15 11.49 33.13
CA LYS A 167 -25.43 12.91 33.29
C LYS A 167 -26.72 13.23 32.54
N ASN A 168 -27.61 14.04 33.12
CA ASN A 168 -28.92 14.40 32.55
C ASN A 168 -29.75 13.14 32.22
N ALA A 169 -30.23 12.50 33.27
CA ALA A 169 -30.99 11.24 33.21
C ALA A 169 -32.00 11.21 32.04
N PRO A 170 -31.85 10.33 31.05
CA PRO A 170 -32.84 10.17 30.01
C PRO A 170 -34.11 9.53 30.59
N GLN A 171 -35.26 9.89 30.03
CA GLN A 171 -36.55 9.31 30.46
C GLN A 171 -36.63 7.79 30.27
N ALA A 172 -35.88 7.26 29.29
CA ALA A 172 -35.73 5.85 29.07
C ALA A 172 -34.22 5.52 28.92
N ILE A 173 -33.75 4.57 29.69
CA ILE A 173 -32.38 4.10 29.69
C ILE A 173 -32.33 2.79 28.89
N GLU A 174 -31.61 2.79 27.75
CA GLU A 174 -31.40 1.61 26.93
C GLU A 174 -30.02 1.03 27.21
N LEU A 175 -29.95 0.01 28.08
CA LEU A 175 -28.70 -0.70 28.37
C LEU A 175 -28.50 -1.86 27.40
N THR A 176 -27.36 -1.86 26.73
CA THR A 176 -26.95 -2.96 25.88
C THR A 176 -25.71 -3.63 26.48
N ALA A 177 -25.80 -4.94 26.72
CA ALA A 177 -24.69 -5.77 27.18
C ALA A 177 -24.13 -6.60 26.03
N VAL A 178 -22.80 -6.53 25.80
CA VAL A 178 -22.11 -7.19 24.68
C VAL A 178 -20.82 -7.84 25.16
N LYS A 179 -20.61 -9.09 24.76
CA LYS A 179 -19.34 -9.81 24.93
C LYS A 179 -19.09 -10.75 23.75
N GLU A 180 -17.82 -11.02 23.45
CA GLU A 180 -17.44 -11.99 22.42
C GLU A 180 -18.02 -13.38 22.76
N ASN A 181 -18.51 -14.09 21.75
CA ASN A 181 -19.21 -15.38 21.84
C ASN A 181 -20.57 -15.37 22.56
N TYR A 182 -21.08 -14.22 22.97
CA TYR A 182 -22.41 -14.06 23.57
C TYR A 182 -23.32 -13.25 22.66
N LYS A 183 -24.60 -13.61 22.63
CA LYS A 183 -25.63 -12.76 21.98
C LYS A 183 -25.74 -11.43 22.70
N THR A 184 -25.94 -10.38 21.92
CA THR A 184 -26.19 -9.03 22.44
C THR A 184 -27.52 -8.99 23.16
N VAL A 185 -27.55 -8.47 24.40
CA VAL A 185 -28.77 -8.24 25.16
C VAL A 185 -28.99 -6.75 25.31
N THR A 186 -30.17 -6.29 24.93
CA THR A 186 -30.62 -4.90 25.13
C THR A 186 -31.86 -4.89 25.99
N THR A 187 -31.84 -4.09 27.06
CA THR A 187 -32.97 -3.93 27.99
C THR A 187 -33.27 -2.44 28.16
N VAL A 188 -34.54 -2.08 28.07
CA VAL A 188 -35.00 -0.69 28.23
C VAL A 188 -35.63 -0.55 29.61
N PHE A 189 -35.17 0.45 30.36
CA PHE A 189 -35.69 0.81 31.68
C PHE A 189 -36.29 2.21 31.61
N LEU A 190 -37.53 2.36 32.08
CA LEU A 190 -38.21 3.65 32.16
C LEU A 190 -37.96 4.25 33.56
N SER A 191 -37.39 5.45 33.61
CA SER A 191 -37.14 6.12 34.90
C SER A 191 -38.33 6.90 35.45
N GLU A 192 -39.18 7.44 34.58
CA GLU A 192 -40.51 8.05 34.91
C GLU A 192 -41.30 8.23 33.61
N ILE A 193 -42.64 8.07 33.68
CA ILE A 193 -43.52 8.25 32.52
C ILE A 193 -43.90 9.73 32.38
N LYS A 194 -43.18 10.48 31.53
CA LYS A 194 -43.65 11.72 30.91
C LYS A 194 -43.51 11.60 29.41
N ILE A 195 -44.64 11.50 28.73
CA ILE A 195 -44.72 11.33 27.28
C ILE A 195 -44.44 12.68 26.61
N GLN A 196 -43.26 12.80 25.96
CA GLN A 196 -43.06 13.73 24.85
C GLN A 196 -42.31 13.02 23.71
N MET A 197 -43.01 12.95 22.57
CA MET A 197 -42.41 12.44 21.34
C MET A 197 -41.42 13.45 20.75
N GLY A 198 -40.22 13.00 20.49
CA GLY A 198 -39.19 13.77 19.76
C GLY A 198 -38.18 12.85 19.09
N ASP A 199 -38.37 12.67 17.80
CA ASP A 199 -37.47 11.91 16.93
C ASP A 199 -36.09 12.52 16.85
N LYS A 200 -35.03 11.75 17.17
CA LYS A 200 -33.70 11.94 16.59
C LYS A 200 -33.08 10.57 16.27
N LYS A 201 -33.20 10.21 15.00
CA LYS A 201 -32.49 9.06 14.42
C LYS A 201 -31.00 9.37 14.29
N ASN A 202 -30.16 8.77 15.11
CA ASN A 202 -28.72 8.69 14.83
C ASN A 202 -28.49 7.59 13.78
N LYS A 203 -28.09 8.00 12.57
CA LYS A 203 -27.63 7.07 11.54
C LYS A 203 -26.30 6.44 11.95
N THR A 204 -26.28 5.13 12.13
CA THR A 204 -25.06 4.34 12.23
C THR A 204 -24.64 3.94 10.82
N ASP A 205 -23.48 4.40 10.37
CA ASP A 205 -22.86 3.95 9.12
C ASP A 205 -21.81 2.88 9.45
N TYR A 206 -21.80 1.82 8.69
CA TYR A 206 -20.83 0.75 8.80
C TYR A 206 -19.71 0.93 7.75
N ILE A 207 -18.48 0.51 8.08
CA ILE A 207 -17.30 0.67 7.23
C ILE A 207 -16.57 -0.68 7.16
N ASP A 208 -16.25 -1.10 5.93
CA ASP A 208 -15.64 -2.40 5.61
C ASP A 208 -14.18 -2.52 6.13
N GLY A 209 -13.81 -3.64 6.75
CA GLY A 209 -12.44 -3.96 7.17
C GLY A 209 -12.31 -4.95 8.34
N ASP A 210 -11.12 -5.50 8.53
CA ASP A 210 -10.76 -6.28 9.73
C ASP A 210 -10.50 -5.34 10.91
N PHE A 211 -11.55 -4.99 11.64
CA PHE A 211 -11.50 -4.03 12.76
C PHE A 211 -10.65 -4.49 13.95
N SER A 212 -10.22 -5.74 13.98
CA SER A 212 -9.35 -6.27 15.02
C SER A 212 -7.86 -6.26 14.64
N ALA A 213 -7.51 -5.80 13.45
CA ALA A 213 -6.14 -5.80 12.95
C ALA A 213 -5.21 -4.93 13.81
N ILE A 214 -5.71 -3.78 14.28
CA ILE A 214 -4.98 -2.86 15.16
C ILE A 214 -4.68 -3.50 16.51
N GLU A 215 -5.67 -4.06 17.17
CA GLU A 215 -5.56 -4.64 18.50
C GLU A 215 -4.61 -5.84 18.53
N ARG A 216 -4.52 -6.58 17.43
CA ARG A 216 -3.58 -7.70 17.25
C ARG A 216 -2.17 -7.27 16.84
N SER A 217 -2.01 -6.07 16.34
CA SER A 217 -0.71 -5.53 15.91
C SER A 217 0.23 -5.30 17.11
N GLY A 218 1.56 -5.21 16.82
CA GLY A 218 2.56 -4.87 17.84
C GLY A 218 2.30 -3.49 18.46
N ILE A 219 1.95 -2.50 17.63
CA ILE A 219 1.59 -1.13 18.05
C ILE A 219 0.36 -1.17 18.96
N GLY A 220 -0.70 -1.86 18.57
CA GLY A 220 -1.90 -1.99 19.38
C GLY A 220 -1.65 -2.71 20.71
N ARG A 221 -0.76 -3.71 20.74
CA ARG A 221 -0.38 -4.39 21.98
C ARG A 221 0.32 -3.49 22.98
N PHE A 222 1.11 -2.54 22.51
CA PHE A 222 1.89 -1.64 23.36
C PHE A 222 1.09 -0.39 23.80
N PHE A 223 0.40 0.29 22.86
CA PHE A 223 -0.22 1.59 23.11
C PHE A 223 -1.68 1.53 23.58
N ILE A 224 -2.36 0.39 23.45
CA ILE A 224 -3.77 0.23 23.78
C ILE A 224 -3.92 -0.64 25.03
N SER A 225 -4.63 -0.15 26.05
CA SER A 225 -4.86 -0.92 27.27
C SER A 225 -5.73 -2.17 27.01
N SER A 226 -5.57 -3.19 27.85
CA SER A 226 -6.36 -4.43 27.74
C SER A 226 -7.87 -4.16 27.84
N LYS A 227 -8.29 -3.24 28.71
CA LYS A 227 -9.70 -2.83 28.84
C LYS A 227 -10.24 -2.20 27.56
N GLN A 228 -9.48 -1.32 26.91
CA GLN A 228 -9.88 -0.73 25.63
C GLN A 228 -9.97 -1.76 24.51
N LYS A 229 -9.04 -2.73 24.47
CA LYS A 229 -9.10 -3.84 23.49
C LYS A 229 -10.36 -4.69 23.68
N ILE A 230 -10.66 -5.09 24.91
CA ILE A 230 -11.87 -5.86 25.23
C ILE A 230 -13.12 -5.07 24.84
N GLN A 231 -13.20 -3.80 25.24
CA GLN A 231 -14.30 -2.91 24.88
C GLN A 231 -14.46 -2.80 23.35
N ALA A 232 -13.35 -2.56 22.64
CA ALA A 232 -13.34 -2.45 21.20
C ALA A 232 -13.83 -3.73 20.50
N LEU A 233 -13.44 -4.89 21.00
CA LEU A 233 -13.85 -6.19 20.46
C LEU A 233 -15.33 -6.47 20.78
N ASN A 234 -15.76 -6.25 22.02
CA ASN A 234 -17.15 -6.48 22.42
C ASN A 234 -18.14 -5.59 21.65
N LEU A 235 -17.83 -4.31 21.51
CA LEU A 235 -18.68 -3.32 20.85
C LEU A 235 -18.37 -3.16 19.35
N GLY A 236 -17.69 -4.09 18.72
CA GLY A 236 -17.22 -3.98 17.34
C GLY A 236 -18.27 -3.60 16.29
N GLY A 237 -19.54 -3.95 16.55
CA GLY A 237 -20.67 -3.57 15.69
C GLY A 237 -21.39 -2.26 16.07
N PHE A 238 -20.95 -1.56 17.11
CA PHE A 238 -21.51 -0.25 17.50
C PHE A 238 -20.58 0.86 17.04
N ILE A 239 -21.06 1.76 16.19
CA ILE A 239 -20.30 2.93 15.71
C ILE A 239 -21.20 4.16 15.85
N SER A 240 -20.68 5.19 16.50
CA SER A 240 -21.33 6.50 16.61
C SER A 240 -20.46 7.58 15.97
N LYS A 241 -21.09 8.70 15.57
CA LYS A 241 -20.43 9.86 14.97
C LYS A 241 -20.55 11.04 15.87
N VAL A 242 -19.45 11.75 16.11
CA VAL A 242 -19.43 13.00 16.85
C VAL A 242 -18.58 14.05 16.12
N PRO A 243 -18.90 15.35 16.27
CA PRO A 243 -18.18 16.38 15.55
C PRO A 243 -16.75 16.57 16.06
N LEU A 244 -16.51 16.47 17.37
CA LEU A 244 -15.25 16.82 18.02
C LEU A 244 -14.86 15.82 19.10
N GLN A 245 -13.57 15.52 19.15
CA GLN A 245 -12.95 14.71 20.20
C GLN A 245 -11.59 15.33 20.58
N ALA A 246 -11.25 15.24 21.87
CA ALA A 246 -9.91 15.53 22.37
C ALA A 246 -9.44 14.40 23.30
N SER A 247 -8.15 14.05 23.22
CA SER A 247 -7.51 13.10 24.14
C SER A 247 -6.14 13.57 24.57
N LEU A 248 -5.77 13.23 25.80
CA LEU A 248 -4.39 13.32 26.26
C LEU A 248 -3.62 12.07 25.84
N ILE A 249 -4.18 10.92 26.20
CA ILE A 249 -3.73 9.57 25.81
C ILE A 249 -4.98 8.72 25.50
N PRO A 250 -4.88 7.55 24.87
CA PRO A 250 -6.02 6.73 24.47
C PRO A 250 -7.06 6.45 25.58
N SER A 251 -6.63 6.29 26.83
CA SER A 251 -7.51 6.05 27.99
C SER A 251 -8.12 7.32 28.59
N ILE A 252 -7.56 8.48 28.31
CA ILE A 252 -8.01 9.79 28.83
C ILE A 252 -8.44 10.65 27.66
N SER A 253 -9.70 10.56 27.32
CA SER A 253 -10.33 11.30 26.21
C SER A 253 -11.71 11.81 26.61
N THR A 254 -12.28 12.68 25.78
CA THR A 254 -13.62 13.27 26.00
C THR A 254 -14.74 12.23 26.12
N ARG A 255 -14.53 11.02 25.58
CA ARG A 255 -15.50 9.90 25.59
C ARG A 255 -14.95 8.64 26.29
N GLY A 256 -13.78 8.75 26.95
CA GLY A 256 -13.17 7.64 27.66
C GLY A 256 -12.95 6.42 26.78
N MET A 257 -13.28 5.24 27.28
CA MET A 257 -13.10 3.97 26.57
C MET A 257 -14.00 3.83 25.33
N LEU A 258 -15.14 4.54 25.26
CA LEU A 258 -16.06 4.48 24.13
C LEU A 258 -15.49 5.13 22.85
N ASN A 259 -14.42 5.89 22.98
CA ASN A 259 -13.76 6.56 21.85
C ASN A 259 -13.38 5.59 20.72
N THR A 260 -13.12 4.32 21.06
CA THR A 260 -12.83 3.23 20.13
C THR A 260 -14.00 2.86 19.20
N GLN A 261 -15.20 3.37 19.49
CA GLN A 261 -16.43 3.16 18.73
C GLN A 261 -16.93 4.46 18.07
N ILE A 262 -16.15 5.55 18.14
CA ILE A 262 -16.57 6.86 17.68
C ILE A 262 -15.74 7.29 16.48
N VAL A 263 -16.46 7.68 15.41
CA VAL A 263 -15.89 8.35 14.23
C VAL A 263 -16.04 9.85 14.42
N ASN A 264 -14.93 10.57 14.42
CA ASN A 264 -14.87 12.00 14.66
C ASN A 264 -14.73 12.78 13.34
N ASN A 265 -15.27 14.00 13.26
CA ASN A 265 -14.89 14.92 12.19
C ASN A 265 -13.57 15.60 12.53
N PHE A 266 -13.40 16.03 13.78
CA PHE A 266 -12.15 16.60 14.30
C PHE A 266 -11.68 15.79 15.50
N SER A 267 -10.40 15.43 15.50
CA SER A 267 -9.75 14.71 16.58
C SER A 267 -8.44 15.41 16.94
N LEU A 268 -8.32 15.88 18.18
CA LEU A 268 -7.10 16.47 18.70
C LEU A 268 -6.53 15.59 19.81
N ASN A 269 -5.35 15.04 19.57
CA ASN A 269 -4.67 14.12 20.47
C ASN A 269 -3.38 14.77 20.99
N ILE A 270 -3.31 15.18 22.25
CA ILE A 270 -2.14 15.90 22.78
C ILE A 270 -0.89 15.02 22.71
N LEU A 271 -0.90 13.84 23.30
CA LEU A 271 0.15 12.83 23.13
C LEU A 271 -0.27 11.79 22.11
N GLY A 272 -1.42 11.15 22.31
CA GLY A 272 -1.91 10.15 21.39
C GLY A 272 -3.40 9.85 21.54
N GLY A 273 -3.99 9.36 20.46
CA GLY A 273 -5.41 9.00 20.40
C GLY A 273 -5.64 7.59 19.88
N TYR A 274 -6.76 7.00 20.33
CA TYR A 274 -7.27 5.74 19.81
C TYR A 274 -8.77 5.88 19.53
N ASN A 275 -9.13 5.96 18.25
CA ASN A 275 -10.47 6.26 17.75
C ASN A 275 -11.01 5.13 16.87
N ALA A 276 -12.33 5.10 16.64
CA ALA A 276 -12.87 4.25 15.57
C ALA A 276 -12.38 4.73 14.20
N GLY A 277 -12.49 6.01 13.91
CA GLY A 277 -12.04 6.60 12.65
C GLY A 277 -12.20 8.12 12.65
N VAL A 278 -11.77 8.76 11.55
CA VAL A 278 -11.86 10.21 11.39
C VAL A 278 -12.28 10.55 9.96
N ARG A 279 -13.18 11.56 9.81
CA ARG A 279 -13.67 12.00 8.49
C ARG A 279 -13.12 13.35 8.03
N GLY A 280 -12.43 14.08 8.85
CA GLY A 280 -11.91 15.42 8.55
C GLY A 280 -10.46 15.54 8.96
N LEU A 281 -10.21 16.18 10.11
CA LEU A 281 -8.86 16.45 10.57
C LEU A 281 -8.56 15.67 11.85
N GLU A 282 -7.44 14.97 11.86
CA GLU A 282 -6.85 14.38 13.06
C GLU A 282 -5.41 14.84 13.25
N MET A 283 -5.12 15.35 14.43
CA MET A 283 -3.78 15.80 14.81
C MET A 283 -3.34 15.18 16.12
N ALA A 284 -2.09 14.75 16.18
CA ALA A 284 -1.48 14.23 17.41
C ALA A 284 -0.07 14.79 17.61
N GLY A 285 0.28 15.03 18.88
CA GLY A 285 1.67 15.36 19.22
C GLY A 285 2.61 14.20 18.94
N LEU A 286 2.24 12.96 19.29
CA LEU A 286 3.07 11.80 19.05
C LEU A 286 2.42 10.81 18.06
N TYR A 287 1.20 10.31 18.34
CA TYR A 287 0.63 9.25 17.51
C TYR A 287 -0.90 9.26 17.39
N ASN A 288 -1.38 8.80 16.25
CA ASN A 288 -2.78 8.47 16.00
C ASN A 288 -2.96 6.99 15.71
N ILE A 289 -3.96 6.39 16.34
CA ILE A 289 -4.39 5.01 16.09
C ILE A 289 -5.88 5.03 15.77
N ASN A 290 -6.25 4.52 14.60
CA ASN A 290 -7.64 4.40 14.16
C ASN A 290 -7.96 2.96 13.79
N ARG A 291 -9.07 2.43 14.31
CA ARG A 291 -9.51 1.06 13.99
C ARG A 291 -10.02 0.92 12.56
N MET A 292 -10.66 1.97 12.05
CA MET A 292 -11.38 2.01 10.78
C MET A 292 -10.73 3.04 9.86
N ASN A 293 -11.50 3.58 8.92
CA ASN A 293 -11.01 4.50 7.90
C ASN A 293 -10.68 5.89 8.46
N VAL A 294 -9.76 6.54 7.77
CA VAL A 294 -9.47 7.96 7.91
C VAL A 294 -9.68 8.63 6.56
N ASP A 295 -10.56 9.64 6.54
CA ASP A 295 -10.85 10.45 5.38
C ASP A 295 -10.38 11.89 5.64
N ALA A 296 -9.72 12.47 4.67
CA ALA A 296 -9.10 13.80 4.60
C ALA A 296 -7.69 13.90 5.21
N LEU A 297 -7.44 14.52 6.36
CA LEU A 297 -6.08 14.83 6.83
C LEU A 297 -5.79 14.19 8.20
N GLN A 298 -4.68 13.45 8.27
CA GLN A 298 -4.16 12.87 9.51
C GLN A 298 -2.69 13.25 9.70
N MET A 299 -2.36 13.78 10.87
CA MET A 299 -1.00 14.25 11.19
C MET A 299 -0.55 13.75 12.56
N ALA A 300 0.70 13.31 12.66
CA ALA A 300 1.31 12.90 13.92
C ALA A 300 2.81 13.24 13.95
N GLY A 301 3.31 13.58 15.13
CA GLY A 301 4.75 13.84 15.31
C GLY A 301 5.59 12.59 15.11
N ILE A 302 5.10 11.41 15.49
CA ILE A 302 5.84 10.15 15.37
C ILE A 302 5.17 9.23 14.34
N PHE A 303 3.95 8.73 14.64
CA PHE A 303 3.34 7.76 13.73
C PHE A 303 1.83 7.85 13.63
N ASN A 304 1.29 7.43 12.47
CA ASN A 304 -0.11 7.13 12.26
C ASN A 304 -0.30 5.65 11.94
N THR A 305 -1.30 5.03 12.55
CA THR A 305 -1.68 3.65 12.25
C THR A 305 -3.19 3.53 12.05
N VAL A 306 -3.62 3.03 10.91
CA VAL A 306 -5.01 2.93 10.49
C VAL A 306 -5.34 1.48 10.15
N GLY A 307 -6.32 0.89 10.85
CA GLY A 307 -6.79 -0.48 10.62
C GLY A 307 -7.62 -0.63 9.33
N GLY A 308 -8.35 0.40 8.95
CA GLY A 308 -9.06 0.52 7.68
C GLY A 308 -8.22 1.16 6.59
N SER A 309 -8.88 1.87 5.69
CA SER A 309 -8.29 2.59 4.56
C SER A 309 -8.09 4.07 4.87
N VAL A 310 -7.18 4.70 4.13
CA VAL A 310 -6.96 6.15 4.17
C VAL A 310 -7.32 6.75 2.82
N ASN A 311 -8.22 7.75 2.84
CA ASN A 311 -8.57 8.57 1.69
C ASN A 311 -8.20 10.03 1.99
N GLY A 312 -7.07 10.51 1.47
CA GLY A 312 -6.62 11.87 1.71
C GLY A 312 -5.13 11.96 1.99
N VAL A 313 -4.74 12.68 3.04
CA VAL A 313 -3.35 12.99 3.36
C VAL A 313 -2.99 12.43 4.73
N GLN A 314 -1.88 11.68 4.79
CA GLN A 314 -1.35 11.13 6.02
C GLN A 314 0.11 11.56 6.19
N LEU A 315 0.42 12.30 7.26
CA LEU A 315 1.74 12.85 7.55
C LEU A 315 2.24 12.34 8.91
N ALA A 316 3.47 11.85 8.95
CA ALA A 316 4.11 11.44 10.20
C ALA A 316 5.60 11.78 10.21
N GLY A 317 6.14 12.12 11.35
CA GLY A 317 7.58 12.33 11.48
C GLY A 317 8.40 11.06 11.22
N ILE A 318 7.90 9.89 11.62
CA ILE A 318 8.64 8.62 11.49
C ILE A 318 7.90 7.62 10.60
N TYR A 319 6.64 7.27 10.93
CA TYR A 319 6.01 6.07 10.37
C TYR A 319 4.53 6.23 10.09
N ASN A 320 4.10 5.84 8.90
CA ASN A 320 2.69 5.64 8.58
C ASN A 320 2.40 4.18 8.24
N ASN A 321 1.32 3.63 8.80
CA ASN A 321 0.89 2.25 8.55
C ASN A 321 -0.62 2.19 8.28
N VAL A 322 -0.99 1.64 7.13
CA VAL A 322 -2.37 1.44 6.70
C VAL A 322 -2.59 -0.04 6.45
N PHE A 323 -3.53 -0.66 7.16
CA PHE A 323 -3.89 -2.07 6.97
C PHE A 323 -4.84 -2.28 5.78
N GLY A 324 -5.66 -1.29 5.47
CA GLY A 324 -6.50 -1.24 4.26
C GLY A 324 -5.76 -0.62 3.07
N ASN A 325 -6.50 0.10 2.24
CA ASN A 325 -6.01 0.77 1.05
C ASN A 325 -5.63 2.23 1.36
N LEU A 326 -4.70 2.77 0.56
CA LEU A 326 -4.36 4.20 0.55
C LEU A 326 -4.81 4.82 -0.76
N ARG A 327 -5.54 5.93 -0.68
CA ARG A 327 -5.84 6.81 -1.82
C ARG A 327 -5.50 8.25 -1.45
N GLY A 328 -4.47 8.79 -2.06
CA GLY A 328 -4.01 10.17 -1.82
C GLY A 328 -2.51 10.26 -1.56
N LEU A 329 -2.13 11.02 -0.52
CA LEU A 329 -0.74 11.31 -0.18
C LEU A 329 -0.36 10.70 1.17
N GLN A 330 0.77 10.01 1.23
CA GLN A 330 1.36 9.50 2.46
C GLN A 330 2.82 9.92 2.56
N VAL A 331 3.17 10.63 3.63
CA VAL A 331 4.54 11.15 3.84
C VAL A 331 5.03 10.78 5.23
N SER A 332 6.26 10.29 5.31
CA SER A 332 6.94 10.04 6.58
C SER A 332 8.43 10.29 6.48
N GLY A 333 9.05 10.62 7.61
CA GLY A 333 10.50 10.78 7.67
C GLY A 333 11.28 9.47 7.49
N ILE A 334 10.70 8.32 7.86
CA ILE A 334 11.37 7.02 7.74
C ILE A 334 10.61 6.07 6.82
N HIS A 335 9.42 5.64 7.21
CA HIS A 335 8.78 4.49 6.55
C HIS A 335 7.28 4.66 6.36
N ASN A 336 6.80 4.34 5.16
CA ASN A 336 5.38 4.18 4.87
C ASN A 336 5.06 2.73 4.53
N SER A 337 3.96 2.20 5.09
CA SER A 337 3.49 0.84 4.87
C SER A 337 2.01 0.81 4.55
N VAL A 338 1.63 0.16 3.46
CA VAL A 338 0.24 -0.08 3.06
C VAL A 338 0.05 -1.58 2.82
N LYS A 339 -0.81 -2.22 3.61
CA LYS A 339 -1.10 -3.66 3.48
C LYS A 339 -2.06 -3.95 2.32
N GLY A 340 -2.93 -3.03 2.00
CA GLY A 340 -3.78 -3.04 0.81
C GLY A 340 -3.09 -2.47 -0.42
N SER A 341 -3.88 -1.93 -1.33
CA SER A 341 -3.43 -1.24 -2.54
C SER A 341 -3.23 0.26 -2.28
N GLN A 342 -2.35 0.87 -3.06
CA GLN A 342 -2.06 2.31 -3.01
C GLN A 342 -2.41 2.97 -4.32
N VAL A 343 -3.08 4.14 -4.25
CA VAL A 343 -3.34 5.04 -5.37
C VAL A 343 -2.93 6.46 -4.97
N GLY A 344 -1.96 7.03 -5.66
CA GLY A 344 -1.48 8.40 -5.40
C GLY A 344 0.02 8.46 -5.15
N LEU A 345 0.45 9.26 -4.17
CA LEU A 345 1.87 9.53 -3.90
C LEU A 345 2.25 9.01 -2.50
N GLN A 346 3.37 8.29 -2.44
CA GLN A 346 3.97 7.81 -1.19
C GLN A 346 5.42 8.30 -1.11
N MET A 347 5.76 9.03 -0.05
CA MET A 347 7.10 9.60 0.16
C MET A 347 7.64 9.16 1.52
N GLY A 348 8.71 8.41 1.52
CA GLY A 348 9.41 7.96 2.72
C GLY A 348 10.86 8.44 2.72
N GLY A 349 11.36 8.97 3.82
CA GLY A 349 12.77 9.35 3.90
C GLY A 349 13.69 8.15 3.72
N ILE A 350 13.30 6.96 4.18
CA ILE A 350 14.06 5.74 4.01
C ILE A 350 13.37 4.80 3.03
N TYR A 351 12.17 4.28 3.33
CA TYR A 351 11.54 3.36 2.39
C TYR A 351 10.01 3.34 2.42
N ASN A 352 9.42 2.88 1.30
CA ASN A 352 7.99 2.66 1.12
C ASN A 352 7.70 1.20 0.81
N ASN A 353 6.61 0.68 1.36
CA ASN A 353 6.19 -0.70 1.16
C ASN A 353 4.68 -0.82 0.91
N VAL A 354 4.30 -1.45 -0.20
CA VAL A 354 2.91 -1.76 -0.56
C VAL A 354 2.78 -3.27 -0.77
N TYR A 355 1.80 -3.88 -0.11
CA TYR A 355 1.63 -5.34 -0.11
C TYR A 355 0.72 -5.86 -1.24
N LYS A 356 -0.11 -4.99 -1.81
CA LYS A 356 -0.90 -5.27 -3.02
C LYS A 356 -0.44 -4.35 -4.15
N ASP A 357 -1.35 -3.91 -5.00
CA ASP A 357 -1.03 -3.10 -6.16
C ASP A 357 -0.76 -1.64 -5.78
N SER A 358 0.11 -1.01 -6.56
CA SER A 358 0.41 0.42 -6.45
C SER A 358 0.15 1.12 -7.78
N LYS A 359 -0.61 2.22 -7.75
CA LYS A 359 -0.85 3.10 -8.89
C LYS A 359 -0.48 4.54 -8.52
N GLY A 360 0.57 5.05 -9.14
CA GLY A 360 1.06 6.40 -8.87
C GLY A 360 2.57 6.44 -8.66
N VAL A 361 3.01 7.21 -7.68
CA VAL A 361 4.43 7.50 -7.46
C VAL A 361 4.87 7.07 -6.07
N GLN A 362 6.02 6.43 -6.00
CA GLN A 362 6.73 6.15 -4.75
C GLN A 362 8.12 6.79 -4.79
N VAL A 363 8.45 7.56 -3.77
CA VAL A 363 9.75 8.20 -3.60
C VAL A 363 10.34 7.82 -2.25
N ALA A 364 11.57 7.34 -2.25
CA ALA A 364 12.28 6.95 -1.02
C ALA A 364 13.77 7.27 -1.08
N GLY A 365 14.38 7.58 0.04
CA GLY A 365 15.82 7.77 0.09
C GLY A 365 16.58 6.46 -0.15
N ILE A 366 16.13 5.34 0.40
CA ILE A 366 16.75 4.03 0.23
C ILE A 366 15.97 3.18 -0.78
N GLY A 367 14.69 2.90 -0.53
CA GLY A 367 14.03 1.94 -1.42
C GLY A 367 12.52 1.91 -1.40
N ASN A 368 11.96 1.40 -2.49
CA ASN A 368 10.53 1.14 -2.65
C ASN A 368 10.29 -0.34 -2.93
N THR A 369 9.26 -0.90 -2.32
CA THR A 369 8.83 -2.29 -2.56
C THR A 369 7.33 -2.36 -2.80
N VAL A 370 6.93 -3.01 -3.89
CA VAL A 370 5.54 -3.38 -4.19
C VAL A 370 5.47 -4.88 -4.39
N LYS A 371 4.60 -5.56 -3.63
CA LYS A 371 4.42 -7.02 -3.77
C LYS A 371 3.47 -7.41 -4.91
N GLY A 372 2.49 -6.58 -5.20
CA GLY A 372 1.62 -6.68 -6.38
C GLY A 372 2.17 -5.92 -7.58
N SER A 373 1.29 -5.55 -8.51
CA SER A 373 1.65 -4.78 -9.70
C SER A 373 1.90 -3.30 -9.36
N GLN A 374 2.94 -2.74 -9.98
CA GLN A 374 3.26 -1.31 -9.92
C GLN A 374 2.88 -0.65 -11.24
N ASN A 375 2.07 0.42 -11.18
CA ASN A 375 1.71 1.25 -12.32
C ASN A 375 2.08 2.71 -12.05
N GLY A 376 3.14 3.20 -12.67
CA GLY A 376 3.66 4.54 -12.48
C GLY A 376 5.16 4.57 -12.19
N LEU A 377 5.59 5.42 -11.26
CA LEU A 377 7.00 5.68 -11.00
C LEU A 377 7.43 5.19 -9.62
N GLN A 378 8.57 4.50 -9.55
CA GLN A 378 9.34 4.29 -8.32
C GLN A 378 10.69 5.00 -8.46
N PHE A 379 10.98 5.88 -7.51
CA PHE A 379 12.24 6.61 -7.42
C PHE A 379 12.91 6.39 -6.07
N SER A 380 14.18 6.00 -6.07
CA SER A 380 14.91 5.75 -4.81
C SER A 380 16.42 5.93 -4.98
N GLY A 381 17.13 6.05 -3.87
CA GLY A 381 18.59 6.12 -3.89
C GLY A 381 19.26 4.76 -4.15
N ILE A 382 18.75 3.69 -3.52
CA ILE A 382 19.43 2.38 -3.54
C ILE A 382 18.65 1.32 -4.30
N TYR A 383 17.36 1.07 -4.02
CA TYR A 383 16.65 -0.01 -4.72
C TYR A 383 15.17 0.25 -4.96
N ASN A 384 14.63 -0.32 -6.07
CA ASN A 384 13.21 -0.48 -6.31
C ASN A 384 12.90 -1.95 -6.59
N ILE A 385 11.88 -2.50 -5.94
CA ILE A 385 11.48 -3.90 -6.08
C ILE A 385 9.99 -3.98 -6.42
N GLY A 386 9.68 -4.47 -7.62
CA GLY A 386 8.33 -4.88 -8.05
C GLY A 386 8.27 -6.41 -8.13
N ARG A 387 7.53 -7.05 -7.21
CA ARG A 387 7.45 -8.53 -7.15
C ARG A 387 6.44 -9.14 -8.12
N ASP A 388 5.75 -8.29 -8.88
CA ASP A 388 4.86 -8.65 -9.97
C ASP A 388 5.13 -7.72 -11.17
N THR A 389 4.14 -7.36 -11.95
CA THR A 389 4.29 -6.53 -13.14
C THR A 389 4.57 -5.07 -12.78
N VAL A 390 5.63 -4.51 -13.34
CA VAL A 390 5.94 -3.08 -13.31
C VAL A 390 5.58 -2.43 -14.64
N ARG A 391 4.60 -1.52 -14.64
CA ARG A 391 4.18 -0.67 -15.77
C ARG A 391 4.56 0.77 -15.47
N GLY A 392 5.54 1.30 -16.20
CA GLY A 392 6.06 2.65 -15.99
C GLY A 392 7.56 2.66 -15.80
N ALA A 393 8.06 3.32 -14.74
CA ALA A 393 9.49 3.48 -14.55
C ALA A 393 9.96 3.12 -13.13
N GLN A 394 11.13 2.48 -13.05
CA GLN A 394 11.92 2.32 -11.84
C GLN A 394 13.24 3.04 -12.02
N ILE A 395 13.53 4.03 -11.17
CA ILE A 395 14.75 4.84 -11.23
C ILE A 395 15.46 4.75 -9.88
N THR A 396 16.72 4.30 -9.92
CA THR A 396 17.52 4.19 -8.69
C THR A 396 19.01 4.36 -8.97
N GLY A 397 19.78 4.65 -7.95
CA GLY A 397 21.24 4.68 -8.05
C GLY A 397 21.86 3.29 -8.24
N LEU A 398 21.37 2.25 -7.53
CA LEU A 398 22.02 0.95 -7.56
C LEU A 398 21.17 -0.16 -8.23
N PHE A 399 20.01 -0.52 -7.67
CA PHE A 399 19.36 -1.78 -7.99
C PHE A 399 17.86 -1.66 -8.30
N ASN A 400 17.43 -2.16 -9.46
CA ASN A 400 16.03 -2.36 -9.79
C ASN A 400 15.72 -3.84 -10.00
N TYR A 401 14.59 -4.28 -9.47
CA TYR A 401 14.01 -5.59 -9.74
C TYR A 401 12.55 -5.49 -10.14
N ALA A 402 12.18 -6.17 -11.22
CA ALA A 402 10.80 -6.40 -11.63
C ALA A 402 10.63 -7.85 -12.07
N LYS A 403 9.60 -8.56 -11.56
CA LYS A 403 9.27 -9.89 -12.05
C LYS A 403 8.86 -9.82 -13.53
N GLU A 404 7.98 -8.88 -13.87
CA GLU A 404 7.61 -8.55 -15.24
C GLU A 404 7.78 -7.04 -15.46
N LEU A 405 8.52 -6.65 -16.51
CA LEU A 405 8.76 -5.24 -16.82
C LEU A 405 8.05 -4.84 -18.11
N ASN A 406 7.04 -3.99 -17.99
CA ASN A 406 6.34 -3.35 -19.12
C ASN A 406 6.59 -1.83 -19.09
N GLY A 407 7.87 -1.44 -19.11
CA GLY A 407 8.31 -0.08 -18.97
C GLY A 407 9.81 0.05 -19.00
N VAL A 408 10.38 0.91 -18.15
CA VAL A 408 11.82 1.20 -18.14
C VAL A 408 12.43 1.09 -16.74
N GLN A 409 13.67 0.64 -16.68
CA GLN A 409 14.51 0.63 -15.49
C GLN A 409 15.77 1.45 -15.74
N PHE A 410 16.12 2.33 -14.80
CA PHE A 410 17.40 3.06 -14.75
C PHE A 410 18.08 2.78 -13.41
N GLY A 411 19.28 2.20 -13.44
CA GLY A 411 20.06 1.88 -12.25
C GLY A 411 21.36 1.19 -12.63
N LEU A 412 22.34 1.10 -11.74
CA LEU A 412 23.58 0.39 -12.04
C LEU A 412 23.32 -1.07 -12.40
N VAL A 413 22.45 -1.74 -11.65
CA VAL A 413 22.06 -3.13 -11.88
C VAL A 413 20.54 -3.21 -12.03
N ASN A 414 20.08 -3.73 -13.16
CA ASN A 414 18.66 -3.95 -13.41
C ASN A 414 18.39 -5.44 -13.64
N ILE A 415 17.39 -5.98 -12.96
CA ILE A 415 17.00 -7.39 -13.06
C ILE A 415 15.51 -7.50 -13.38
N THR A 416 15.17 -8.33 -14.37
CA THR A 416 13.79 -8.71 -14.66
C THR A 416 13.70 -10.17 -15.10
N ASP A 417 12.63 -10.84 -14.66
CA ASP A 417 12.31 -12.21 -15.06
C ASP A 417 11.53 -12.29 -16.39
N SER A 418 11.32 -11.14 -17.03
CA SER A 418 10.59 -10.99 -18.31
C SER A 418 11.51 -10.46 -19.41
N PRO A 419 11.31 -10.87 -20.67
CA PRO A 419 12.05 -10.32 -21.82
C PRO A 419 11.55 -8.92 -22.24
N SER A 420 10.40 -8.46 -21.74
CA SER A 420 9.80 -7.16 -22.09
C SER A 420 10.44 -5.99 -21.34
N GLY A 421 10.13 -4.76 -21.78
CA GLY A 421 10.65 -3.52 -21.22
C GLY A 421 12.11 -3.22 -21.58
N TYR A 422 12.60 -2.07 -21.11
CA TYR A 422 13.96 -1.59 -21.35
C TYR A 422 14.68 -1.37 -20.02
N SER A 423 15.95 -1.78 -19.97
CA SER A 423 16.79 -1.62 -18.78
C SER A 423 18.07 -0.90 -19.18
N PHE A 424 18.34 0.23 -18.51
CA PHE A 424 19.50 1.09 -18.72
C PHE A 424 20.38 1.08 -17.47
N GLY A 425 21.53 0.46 -17.57
CA GLY A 425 22.48 0.35 -16.47
C GLY A 425 23.76 -0.32 -16.91
N LEU A 426 24.74 -0.43 -16.02
CA LEU A 426 25.98 -1.15 -16.33
C LEU A 426 25.71 -2.63 -16.53
N LEU A 427 24.83 -3.21 -15.68
CA LEU A 427 24.47 -4.62 -15.76
C LEU A 427 22.95 -4.76 -15.86
N ASN A 428 22.45 -5.40 -16.92
CA ASN A 428 21.04 -5.61 -17.16
C ASN A 428 20.76 -7.11 -17.33
N PHE A 429 20.19 -7.74 -16.30
CA PHE A 429 19.88 -9.17 -16.32
C PHE A 429 18.41 -9.40 -16.63
N LYS A 430 18.13 -10.02 -17.77
CA LYS A 430 16.80 -10.44 -18.19
C LYS A 430 16.74 -11.95 -18.32
N LYS A 431 15.62 -12.55 -17.95
CA LYS A 431 15.38 -13.99 -18.16
C LYS A 431 15.30 -14.27 -19.67
N GLY A 432 16.14 -15.20 -20.16
CA GLY A 432 16.27 -15.45 -21.60
C GLY A 432 16.87 -14.30 -22.39
N GLY A 433 17.44 -13.30 -21.69
CA GLY A 433 18.06 -12.14 -22.31
C GLY A 433 19.47 -12.39 -22.81
N TYR A 434 20.11 -11.33 -23.28
CA TYR A 434 21.46 -11.32 -23.83
C TYR A 434 22.46 -11.25 -22.68
N LYS A 435 23.25 -12.31 -22.50
CA LYS A 435 24.34 -12.39 -21.52
C LYS A 435 25.52 -13.01 -22.20
N LYS A 436 26.56 -12.23 -22.48
CA LYS A 436 27.74 -12.69 -23.21
C LYS A 436 29.01 -12.09 -22.65
N ILE A 437 30.07 -12.83 -22.70
CA ILE A 437 31.43 -12.36 -22.46
C ILE A 437 32.15 -12.38 -23.81
N SER A 438 32.78 -11.28 -24.18
CA SER A 438 33.55 -11.20 -25.42
C SER A 438 34.97 -10.78 -25.14
N ILE A 439 35.91 -11.42 -25.81
CA ILE A 439 37.30 -11.02 -25.86
C ILE A 439 37.53 -10.51 -27.28
N THR A 440 37.92 -9.25 -27.41
CA THR A 440 38.12 -8.59 -28.69
C THR A 440 39.51 -7.97 -28.77
N SER A 441 40.05 -7.88 -29.96
CA SER A 441 41.30 -7.19 -30.29
C SER A 441 41.04 -6.14 -31.35
N ASN A 442 41.71 -5.02 -31.27
CA ASN A 442 41.67 -3.94 -32.25
C ASN A 442 43.04 -3.22 -32.30
N GLU A 443 43.16 -2.19 -33.13
CA GLU A 443 44.40 -1.45 -33.32
C GLU A 443 44.90 -0.70 -32.06
N ILE A 444 44.05 -0.39 -31.11
CA ILE A 444 44.40 0.34 -29.87
C ILE A 444 44.64 -0.60 -28.69
N SER A 445 43.77 -1.59 -28.50
CA SER A 445 43.86 -2.55 -27.40
C SER A 445 44.07 -3.94 -27.96
N ASP A 446 45.17 -4.58 -27.55
CA ASP A 446 45.49 -5.94 -27.99
C ASP A 446 44.50 -6.95 -27.41
N ILE A 447 44.03 -6.70 -26.18
CA ILE A 447 43.00 -7.51 -25.51
C ILE A 447 41.97 -6.58 -24.87
N ASN A 448 40.72 -6.74 -25.26
CA ASN A 448 39.57 -6.14 -24.58
C ASN A 448 38.66 -7.25 -24.07
N LEU A 449 38.41 -7.28 -22.79
CA LEU A 449 37.36 -8.11 -22.17
C LEU A 449 36.08 -7.28 -22.03
N SER A 450 34.97 -7.80 -22.50
CA SER A 450 33.68 -7.13 -22.36
C SER A 450 32.61 -8.08 -21.86
N VAL A 451 31.79 -7.57 -20.95
CA VAL A 451 30.57 -8.22 -20.44
C VAL A 451 29.38 -7.49 -21.05
N LYS A 452 28.54 -8.22 -21.78
CA LYS A 452 27.38 -7.70 -22.49
C LYS A 452 26.11 -8.24 -21.83
N THR A 453 25.24 -7.34 -21.33
CA THR A 453 24.02 -7.73 -20.63
C THR A 453 22.81 -6.93 -21.09
N GLY A 454 21.64 -7.57 -21.20
CA GLY A 454 20.41 -6.92 -21.67
C GLY A 454 19.49 -7.87 -22.44
N ASP A 455 19.01 -7.40 -23.58
CA ASP A 455 18.26 -8.23 -24.54
C ASP A 455 18.77 -8.04 -25.98
N HIS A 456 18.18 -8.77 -26.91
CA HIS A 456 18.57 -8.66 -28.35
C HIS A 456 18.23 -7.29 -28.95
N LYS A 457 17.26 -6.56 -28.38
CA LYS A 457 16.88 -5.22 -28.87
C LYS A 457 17.86 -4.16 -28.41
N MET A 458 18.41 -4.33 -27.19
CA MET A 458 19.38 -3.43 -26.62
C MET A 458 20.12 -4.12 -25.47
N TYR A 459 21.43 -4.12 -25.52
CA TYR A 459 22.27 -4.56 -24.40
C TYR A 459 23.31 -3.50 -24.06
N THR A 460 23.74 -3.51 -22.81
CA THR A 460 24.84 -2.69 -22.31
C THR A 460 26.14 -3.48 -22.37
N ILE A 461 27.22 -2.78 -22.55
CA ILE A 461 28.56 -3.31 -22.63
C ILE A 461 29.38 -2.67 -21.53
N LEU A 462 29.97 -3.48 -20.68
CA LEU A 462 31.02 -3.07 -19.74
C LEU A 462 32.31 -3.67 -20.22
N MET A 463 33.36 -2.87 -20.42
CA MET A 463 34.60 -3.34 -21.01
C MET A 463 35.83 -2.83 -20.30
N ALA A 464 36.86 -3.64 -20.31
CA ALA A 464 38.20 -3.29 -19.89
C ALA A 464 39.21 -3.84 -20.90
N GLY A 465 40.19 -3.03 -21.23
CA GLY A 465 41.21 -3.40 -22.21
C GLY A 465 42.62 -3.14 -21.72
N ARG A 466 43.55 -3.85 -22.34
CA ARG A 466 44.98 -3.68 -22.09
C ARG A 466 45.74 -3.81 -23.41
N SER A 467 46.82 -3.07 -23.52
CA SER A 467 47.82 -3.24 -24.55
C SER A 467 49.21 -3.00 -23.97
N ASP A 468 50.13 -3.93 -24.28
CA ASP A 468 51.53 -3.89 -23.87
C ASP A 468 52.37 -4.07 -25.15
N ARG A 469 53.03 -3.04 -25.63
CA ARG A 469 53.90 -3.16 -26.82
C ARG A 469 55.38 -2.98 -26.50
N ASN A 470 55.71 -2.16 -25.53
CA ASN A 470 57.05 -1.96 -24.99
C ASN A 470 56.95 -1.75 -23.49
N ASP A 471 58.02 -2.01 -22.73
CA ASP A 471 58.02 -1.84 -21.25
C ASP A 471 57.71 -0.41 -20.78
N GLU A 472 57.83 0.58 -21.65
CA GLU A 472 57.66 2.00 -21.35
C GLU A 472 56.23 2.54 -21.62
N GLU A 473 55.39 1.86 -22.44
CA GLU A 473 54.04 2.33 -22.80
C GLU A 473 52.96 1.27 -22.55
N LYS A 474 52.37 1.32 -21.36
CA LYS A 474 51.22 0.47 -21.00
C LYS A 474 49.91 1.25 -21.15
N LEU A 475 48.97 0.68 -21.91
CA LEU A 475 47.62 1.20 -21.99
C LEU A 475 46.68 0.32 -21.19
N PHE A 476 45.86 0.96 -20.35
CA PHE A 476 44.65 0.36 -19.77
C PHE A 476 43.46 1.16 -20.24
N SER A 477 42.36 0.47 -20.58
CA SER A 477 41.13 1.13 -20.95
C SER A 477 39.94 0.58 -20.16
N PHE A 478 39.00 1.47 -19.80
CA PHE A 478 37.76 1.11 -19.16
C PHE A 478 36.62 1.85 -19.86
N GLY A 479 35.54 1.14 -20.16
CA GLY A 479 34.48 1.75 -20.93
C GLY A 479 33.13 1.10 -20.77
N ILE A 480 32.17 1.85 -21.27
CA ILE A 480 30.77 1.42 -21.33
C ILE A 480 30.25 1.60 -22.74
N GLY A 481 29.25 0.81 -23.12
CA GLY A 481 28.63 0.92 -24.42
C GLY A 481 27.20 0.38 -24.44
N LEU A 482 26.59 0.60 -25.60
CA LEU A 482 25.27 0.07 -25.95
C LEU A 482 25.37 -0.67 -27.26
N GLY A 483 24.64 -1.76 -27.40
CA GLY A 483 24.61 -2.53 -28.64
C GLY A 483 23.22 -3.13 -28.89
N LYS A 484 23.08 -3.60 -30.16
CA LYS A 484 21.89 -4.31 -30.59
C LYS A 484 22.32 -5.60 -31.29
N ASN A 485 21.60 -6.69 -31.08
CA ASN A 485 21.83 -7.94 -31.78
C ASN A 485 20.74 -8.14 -32.85
N ILE A 486 21.12 -8.15 -34.10
CA ILE A 486 20.24 -8.30 -35.27
C ILE A 486 20.54 -9.64 -35.92
N PRO A 487 19.68 -10.66 -35.77
CA PRO A 487 19.89 -11.95 -36.43
C PRO A 487 19.68 -11.80 -37.95
N LEU A 488 20.67 -12.20 -38.73
CA LEU A 488 20.62 -12.25 -40.19
C LEU A 488 20.32 -13.68 -40.70
N GLY A 489 20.29 -14.65 -39.81
CA GLY A 489 20.02 -16.04 -40.10
C GLY A 489 20.30 -16.94 -38.89
N LYS A 490 20.37 -18.26 -39.10
CA LYS A 490 20.56 -19.22 -37.99
C LYS A 490 21.93 -19.12 -37.28
N ARG A 491 22.98 -18.69 -37.99
CA ARG A 491 24.35 -18.62 -37.48
C ARG A 491 24.98 -17.24 -37.59
N PHE A 492 24.39 -16.32 -38.36
CA PHE A 492 24.93 -14.98 -38.58
C PHE A 492 24.11 -13.94 -37.84
N THR A 493 24.80 -13.01 -37.16
CA THR A 493 24.21 -11.85 -36.51
C THR A 493 25.00 -10.59 -36.84
N PHE A 494 24.32 -9.48 -36.99
CA PHE A 494 24.89 -8.15 -37.09
C PHE A 494 24.74 -7.43 -35.76
N ASN A 495 25.85 -6.90 -35.23
CA ASN A 495 25.90 -6.25 -33.94
C ASN A 495 26.44 -4.82 -34.08
N PRO A 496 25.59 -3.81 -34.31
CA PRO A 496 25.97 -2.42 -34.17
C PRO A 496 26.15 -2.09 -32.69
N GLU A 497 27.33 -1.59 -32.32
CA GLU A 497 27.73 -1.27 -30.95
C GLU A 497 28.31 0.14 -30.90
N PHE A 498 27.86 0.95 -29.96
CA PHE A 498 28.45 2.24 -29.64
C PHE A 498 29.05 2.18 -28.23
N SER A 499 30.32 2.56 -28.09
CA SER A 499 31.03 2.54 -26.82
C SER A 499 31.90 3.77 -26.63
N THR A 500 32.14 4.11 -25.37
CA THR A 500 33.13 5.11 -24.98
C THR A 500 34.04 4.53 -23.92
N GLN A 501 35.32 4.77 -24.02
CA GLN A 501 36.36 4.23 -23.17
C GLN A 501 37.27 5.36 -22.70
N TYR A 502 37.60 5.37 -21.41
CA TYR A 502 38.71 6.14 -20.90
C TYR A 502 40.00 5.35 -21.17
N LEU A 503 41.03 6.00 -21.70
CA LEU A 503 42.35 5.40 -21.95
C LEU A 503 43.36 5.93 -20.92
N TYR A 504 43.85 5.07 -20.04
CA TYR A 504 44.97 5.35 -19.18
C TYR A 504 46.29 5.08 -19.93
N LEU A 505 47.07 6.12 -20.15
CA LEU A 505 48.34 6.10 -20.90
C LEU A 505 49.53 6.40 -19.97
N GLY A 506 49.49 5.87 -18.72
CA GLY A 506 50.54 6.08 -17.72
C GLY A 506 50.33 7.26 -16.79
N ASN A 507 49.39 8.17 -17.09
CA ASN A 507 49.06 9.32 -16.28
C ASN A 507 47.53 9.50 -16.21
N TRP A 508 46.98 9.81 -15.00
CA TRP A 508 45.58 10.12 -14.78
C TRP A 508 45.25 11.61 -14.95
N ASP A 509 46.26 12.48 -14.99
CA ASP A 509 46.11 13.92 -15.06
C ASP A 509 45.70 14.44 -16.43
N VAL A 510 45.82 13.59 -17.45
CA VAL A 510 45.42 13.89 -18.84
C VAL A 510 44.17 13.08 -19.22
N TYR A 511 43.13 13.77 -19.62
CA TYR A 511 41.90 13.11 -20.05
C TYR A 511 42.08 12.57 -21.49
N ASN A 512 41.92 11.26 -21.63
CA ASN A 512 41.99 10.56 -22.91
C ASN A 512 40.72 9.70 -23.07
N SER A 513 39.92 9.93 -24.11
CA SER A 513 38.68 9.21 -24.37
C SER A 513 38.62 8.70 -25.80
N LEU A 514 38.21 7.47 -25.96
CA LEU A 514 37.96 6.81 -27.25
C LEU A 514 36.48 6.48 -27.37
N SER A 515 35.77 7.18 -28.24
CA SER A 515 34.42 6.82 -28.67
C SER A 515 34.46 5.98 -29.92
N LYS A 516 33.69 4.89 -29.95
CA LYS A 516 33.77 3.88 -30.97
C LYS A 516 32.39 3.42 -31.42
N PHE A 517 32.17 3.36 -32.72
CA PHE A 517 31.03 2.71 -33.34
C PHE A 517 31.51 1.46 -34.10
N ASP A 518 31.21 0.28 -33.56
CA ASP A 518 31.52 -1.01 -34.15
C ASP A 518 30.36 -1.55 -34.98
N SER A 519 30.63 -1.96 -36.22
CA SER A 519 29.68 -2.63 -37.12
C SER A 519 30.12 -4.08 -37.31
N SER A 520 30.00 -4.90 -36.26
CA SER A 520 30.53 -6.26 -36.27
C SER A 520 29.53 -7.30 -36.76
N PHE A 521 30.01 -8.25 -37.54
CA PHE A 521 29.29 -9.47 -37.92
C PHE A 521 29.81 -10.62 -37.06
N SER A 522 28.92 -11.40 -36.50
CA SER A 522 29.27 -12.58 -35.69
C SER A 522 28.79 -13.85 -36.39
N PHE A 523 29.66 -14.85 -36.41
CA PHE A 523 29.36 -16.18 -36.90
C PHE A 523 29.42 -17.20 -35.76
N GLN A 524 28.32 -17.89 -35.51
CA GLN A 524 28.22 -18.90 -34.46
C GLN A 524 28.91 -20.21 -34.91
N LEU A 525 30.05 -20.53 -34.27
CA LEU A 525 30.80 -21.74 -34.52
C LEU A 525 30.11 -22.98 -33.97
N CYS A 526 29.75 -22.91 -32.67
CA CYS A 526 29.06 -23.97 -31.96
C CYS A 526 28.16 -23.36 -30.88
N LYS A 527 27.42 -24.20 -30.15
CA LYS A 527 26.58 -23.74 -29.02
C LYS A 527 27.50 -23.13 -27.95
N GLY A 528 27.38 -21.83 -27.74
CA GLY A 528 28.14 -21.10 -26.71
C GLY A 528 29.38 -20.34 -27.23
N VAL A 529 29.77 -20.44 -28.54
CA VAL A 529 30.96 -19.77 -29.07
C VAL A 529 30.64 -19.12 -30.40
N ALA A 530 30.98 -17.85 -30.56
CA ALA A 530 30.89 -17.13 -31.84
C ALA A 530 32.17 -16.31 -32.12
N LEU A 531 32.56 -16.24 -33.37
CA LEU A 531 33.60 -15.33 -33.85
C LEU A 531 32.93 -14.06 -34.37
N SER A 532 33.53 -12.92 -34.10
CA SER A 532 33.08 -11.62 -34.62
C SER A 532 34.20 -10.87 -35.31
N ALA A 533 33.85 -10.19 -36.40
CA ALA A 533 34.72 -9.28 -37.09
C ALA A 533 33.91 -8.14 -37.72
N GLY A 534 34.49 -6.97 -37.82
CA GLY A 534 33.85 -5.84 -38.47
C GLY A 534 34.63 -4.54 -38.40
N PRO A 535 34.25 -3.59 -39.29
CA PRO A 535 34.84 -2.26 -39.25
C PRO A 535 34.34 -1.47 -38.03
N SER A 536 35.22 -0.59 -37.53
CA SER A 536 34.92 0.33 -36.45
C SER A 536 35.21 1.77 -36.86
N PHE A 537 34.35 2.67 -36.45
CA PHE A 537 34.49 4.11 -36.55
C PHE A 537 34.98 4.65 -35.21
N ASN A 538 36.17 5.22 -35.17
CA ASN A 538 36.84 5.60 -33.93
C ASN A 538 37.04 7.10 -33.89
N LEU A 539 36.76 7.70 -32.72
CA LEU A 539 36.98 9.09 -32.43
C LEU A 539 37.71 9.20 -31.09
N TYR A 540 38.98 9.59 -31.16
CA TYR A 540 39.82 9.79 -30.00
C TYR A 540 39.90 11.25 -29.63
N TRP A 541 39.61 11.57 -28.37
CA TRP A 541 39.72 12.88 -27.81
C TRP A 541 40.79 12.88 -26.70
N SER A 542 41.78 13.78 -26.81
CA SER A 542 42.86 13.95 -25.86
C SER A 542 43.04 15.42 -25.50
N GLU A 543 43.33 15.69 -24.24
CA GLU A 543 43.86 16.99 -23.80
C GLU A 543 45.34 17.10 -24.11
N LYS A 544 45.79 18.28 -24.57
CA LYS A 544 47.19 18.53 -24.90
C LYS A 544 48.06 18.86 -23.71
N GLN A 545 47.48 19.21 -22.60
CA GLN A 545 48.14 19.55 -21.33
C GLN A 545 47.46 18.83 -20.17
N ASP A 546 48.27 18.46 -19.18
CA ASP A 546 47.74 17.96 -17.91
C ASP A 546 47.14 19.11 -17.06
N GLN A 547 46.59 18.77 -15.90
CA GLN A 547 46.02 19.76 -14.95
C GLN A 547 47.07 20.77 -14.42
N ASN A 548 48.35 20.44 -14.53
CA ASN A 548 49.49 21.27 -14.12
C ASN A 548 50.08 22.07 -15.31
N GLY A 549 49.52 21.98 -16.51
CA GLY A 549 49.99 22.68 -17.71
C GLY A 549 51.16 22.00 -18.43
N ASN A 550 51.58 20.77 -18.05
CA ASN A 550 52.60 20.04 -18.75
C ASN A 550 52.05 19.43 -20.05
N ALA A 551 52.86 19.38 -21.10
CA ALA A 551 52.46 18.84 -22.39
C ALA A 551 52.18 17.32 -22.32
N ASN A 552 51.04 16.89 -22.91
CA ASN A 552 50.79 15.46 -23.15
C ASN A 552 51.70 14.93 -24.23
N THR A 553 52.65 14.11 -23.86
CA THR A 553 53.69 13.56 -24.76
C THR A 553 53.32 12.17 -25.29
N SER A 554 52.20 11.59 -24.90
CA SER A 554 51.82 10.24 -25.36
C SER A 554 51.52 10.20 -26.86
N THR A 555 52.30 9.48 -27.60
CA THR A 555 52.09 9.21 -29.05
C THR A 555 51.38 7.90 -29.30
N PHE A 556 51.04 7.13 -28.27
CA PHE A 556 50.53 5.76 -28.34
C PHE A 556 49.41 5.55 -29.39
N VAL A 557 48.37 6.40 -29.39
CA VAL A 557 47.29 6.32 -30.36
C VAL A 557 47.75 6.78 -31.75
N GLN A 558 48.66 7.76 -31.77
CA GLN A 558 49.17 8.35 -33.01
C GLN A 558 50.01 7.38 -33.83
N ASP A 559 50.77 6.53 -33.19
CA ASP A 559 51.68 5.61 -33.85
C ASP A 559 50.99 4.34 -34.35
N ARG A 560 49.79 4.06 -33.89
CA ARG A 560 49.03 2.83 -34.20
C ARG A 560 47.92 3.00 -35.26
N THR A 561 47.62 4.21 -35.67
CA THR A 561 46.44 4.46 -36.52
C THR A 561 46.78 5.32 -37.75
N LYS A 562 46.19 4.98 -38.90
CA LYS A 562 46.10 5.90 -40.05
C LYS A 562 44.92 6.84 -39.77
N ARG A 563 45.22 8.03 -39.29
CA ARG A 563 44.26 8.98 -38.76
C ARG A 563 44.03 10.18 -39.68
N TYR A 564 42.87 10.78 -39.54
CA TYR A 564 42.58 12.14 -39.98
C TYR A 564 42.25 13.01 -38.75
N ARG A 565 42.77 14.24 -38.80
CA ARG A 565 42.54 15.18 -37.71
C ARG A 565 41.19 15.84 -37.92
N VAL A 566 40.28 15.74 -36.94
CA VAL A 566 38.93 16.30 -36.98
C VAL A 566 38.96 17.75 -36.46
N ILE A 567 39.53 17.94 -35.27
CA ILE A 567 39.67 19.26 -34.61
C ILE A 567 41.03 19.25 -33.89
N SER A 568 41.80 20.35 -34.03
CA SER A 568 42.96 20.62 -33.20
C SER A 568 43.01 22.09 -32.83
N ASN A 569 43.02 22.36 -31.54
CA ASN A 569 43.24 23.69 -30.98
C ASN A 569 44.32 23.64 -29.89
N ASN A 570 44.59 24.75 -29.19
CA ASN A 570 45.69 24.82 -28.22
C ASN A 570 45.48 23.91 -26.99
N SER A 571 44.27 23.47 -26.70
CA SER A 571 43.96 22.65 -25.53
C SER A 571 43.57 21.21 -25.83
N LYS A 572 43.08 20.91 -27.04
CA LYS A 572 42.46 19.61 -27.35
C LYS A 572 42.85 19.12 -28.74
N ASP A 573 42.96 17.80 -28.87
CA ASP A 573 43.17 17.09 -30.15
C ASP A 573 42.07 16.03 -30.34
N ILE A 574 41.37 16.08 -31.49
CA ILE A 574 40.35 15.08 -31.83
C ILE A 574 40.80 14.39 -33.13
N LEU A 575 41.07 13.11 -33.01
CA LEU A 575 41.54 12.25 -34.08
C LEU A 575 40.47 11.23 -34.45
N GLY A 576 40.25 11.02 -35.77
CA GLY A 576 39.33 10.02 -36.28
C GLY A 576 40.02 9.01 -37.17
N TRP A 577 39.56 7.78 -37.21
CA TRP A 577 39.99 6.74 -38.13
C TRP A 577 38.95 5.64 -38.30
N ILE A 578 39.09 4.87 -39.37
CA ILE A 578 38.39 3.61 -39.59
C ILE A 578 39.32 2.48 -39.19
N GLY A 579 38.90 1.64 -38.28
CA GLY A 579 39.63 0.47 -37.80
C GLY A 579 38.87 -0.82 -38.01
N TRP A 580 39.42 -1.91 -37.48
CA TRP A 580 38.81 -3.24 -37.49
C TRP A 580 38.83 -3.85 -36.08
N SER A 581 37.76 -4.53 -35.74
CA SER A 581 37.66 -5.31 -34.49
C SER A 581 37.50 -6.78 -34.83
N PHE A 582 38.22 -7.64 -34.11
CA PHE A 582 38.11 -9.09 -34.18
C PHE A 582 37.83 -9.62 -32.78
N GLY A 583 36.98 -10.62 -32.65
CA GLY A 583 36.65 -11.11 -31.31
C GLY A 583 36.09 -12.52 -31.27
N LEU A 584 36.19 -13.08 -30.05
CA LEU A 584 35.55 -14.32 -29.61
C LEU A 584 34.50 -13.99 -28.58
N THR A 585 33.29 -14.46 -28.80
CA THR A 585 32.18 -14.27 -27.87
C THR A 585 31.74 -15.60 -27.28
N LEU A 586 31.64 -15.64 -25.96
CA LEU A 586 31.22 -16.79 -25.17
C LEU A 586 29.82 -16.50 -24.56
N PHE A 587 29.01 -17.57 -24.44
CA PHE A 587 27.62 -17.49 -23.98
C PHE A 587 27.46 -18.01 -22.57
#